data_7adcbf5860feb1b202e51005662f5362
#
_entry.id   7adcbf5860feb1b202e51005662f5362
#
_cell.length_a   1.000
_cell.length_b   1.000
_cell.length_c   1.000
_cell.angle_alpha   90.00
_cell.angle_beta   90.00
_cell.angle_gamma   90.00
#
_symmetry.space_group_name_H-M   'P 1'
#
loop_
_entity.id
_entity.type
_entity.pdbx_description
1 polymer ?
#
loop_
_entity_poly.entity_id
_entity_poly.type
_entity_poly.pdbx_seq_one_letter_code
_entity_poly.pdbx_strand_id
1 'polypeptide(L)'
;MKKAICQLVKYLMRAYSVAKQPVQKRVNGRISRKLAVWVAEKRYCETESLAQVASEFGVSEEELSYYFSTIVGMRFTTFRKDLRIEEARRLICEQPDMRLLVVANRVGITDKCNFRKQFYEKFGVSPSDWQRKCAEDKHFGR
;
A
#
# COMPACT_ATOMS: atom_id res chain seq x y z
N MET A 1 1.49 4.16 -12.01
CA MET A 1 2.58 4.57 -11.11
C MET A 1 2.38 5.95 -10.49
N LYS A 2 2.13 6.98 -11.27
CA LYS A 2 2.00 8.36 -10.74
C LYS A 2 0.86 8.59 -9.73
N LYS A 3 -0.27 7.89 -9.82
CA LYS A 3 -1.42 8.12 -8.93
C LYS A 3 -1.26 7.56 -7.50
N ALA A 4 -0.67 6.38 -7.32
CA ALA A 4 -0.44 5.80 -6.00
C ALA A 4 0.66 6.56 -5.25
N ILE A 5 1.73 6.92 -5.95
CA ILE A 5 2.81 7.77 -5.40
C ILE A 5 2.26 9.18 -5.10
N CYS A 6 1.38 9.73 -5.93
CA CYS A 6 0.76 11.03 -5.72
C CYS A 6 -0.19 11.03 -4.52
N GLN A 7 -0.94 9.95 -4.28
CA GLN A 7 -1.76 9.80 -3.08
C GLN A 7 -0.89 9.68 -1.82
N LEU A 8 0.16 8.88 -1.88
CA LEU A 8 1.12 8.75 -0.78
C LEU A 8 1.80 10.09 -0.46
N VAL A 9 2.25 10.80 -1.49
CA VAL A 9 2.83 12.15 -1.35
C VAL A 9 1.81 13.12 -0.77
N LYS A 10 0.54 13.07 -1.16
CA LYS A 10 -0.53 13.86 -0.53
C LYS A 10 -0.72 13.52 0.95
N TYR A 11 -0.67 12.25 1.32
CA TYR A 11 -0.73 11.83 2.73
C TYR A 11 0.48 12.32 3.51
N LEU A 12 1.68 12.18 2.95
CA LEU A 12 2.92 12.65 3.58
C LEU A 12 2.98 14.19 3.70
N MET A 13 2.48 14.92 2.70
CA MET A 13 2.39 16.38 2.70
C MET A 13 1.34 16.89 3.69
N ARG A 14 0.22 16.20 3.85
CA ARG A 14 -0.81 16.50 4.85
C ARG A 14 -0.28 16.27 6.27
N ALA A 15 0.53 15.22 6.46
CA ALA A 15 1.25 14.96 7.70
C ALA A 15 2.18 16.11 8.11
N TYR A 16 2.81 16.75 7.15
CA TYR A 16 3.71 17.88 7.38
C TYR A 16 2.98 19.15 7.86
N SER A 17 1.72 19.32 7.46
CA SER A 17 0.96 20.55 7.68
C SER A 17 0.21 20.62 9.02
N VAL A 18 -0.04 19.48 9.70
CA VAL A 18 -0.96 19.42 10.87
C VAL A 18 -0.24 19.43 12.24
N ALA A 19 1.07 19.26 12.28
CA ALA A 19 1.83 19.11 13.53
C ALA A 19 2.15 20.46 14.20
N LYS A 20 1.28 20.94 15.08
CA LYS A 20 1.47 22.19 15.86
C LYS A 20 2.35 22.06 17.12
N GLN A 21 2.77 20.85 17.52
CA GLN A 21 3.59 20.66 18.73
C GLN A 21 5.01 20.16 18.40
N PRO A 22 6.07 20.72 19.01
CA PRO A 22 7.44 20.44 18.58
C PRO A 22 7.87 18.96 18.77
N VAL A 23 7.44 18.30 19.83
CA VAL A 23 7.76 16.87 20.08
C VAL A 23 6.99 15.98 19.12
N GLN A 24 5.69 16.19 18.98
CA GLN A 24 4.84 15.45 18.06
C GLN A 24 5.28 15.64 16.59
N LYS A 25 5.72 16.84 16.24
CA LYS A 25 6.28 17.16 14.93
C LYS A 25 7.53 16.35 14.62
N ARG A 26 8.42 16.13 15.59
CA ARG A 26 9.63 15.30 15.43
C ARG A 26 9.29 13.83 15.23
N VAL A 27 8.37 13.29 16.04
CA VAL A 27 7.90 11.91 15.91
C VAL A 27 7.22 11.70 14.56
N ASN A 28 6.29 12.56 14.17
CA ASN A 28 5.61 12.50 12.89
C ASN A 28 6.59 12.60 11.70
N GLY A 29 7.59 13.48 11.79
CA GLY A 29 8.63 13.62 10.78
C GLY A 29 9.48 12.36 10.63
N ARG A 30 9.80 11.68 11.75
CA ARG A 30 10.51 10.39 11.74
C ARG A 30 9.67 9.31 11.09
N ILE A 31 8.41 9.19 11.49
CA ILE A 31 7.48 8.21 10.92
C ILE A 31 7.31 8.45 9.42
N SER A 32 7.09 9.69 8.99
CA SER A 32 6.93 10.03 7.56
C SER A 32 8.11 9.59 6.71
N ARG A 33 9.33 9.86 7.15
CA ARG A 33 10.55 9.47 6.43
C ARG A 33 10.73 7.96 6.36
N LYS A 34 10.53 7.26 7.48
CA LYS A 34 10.63 5.79 7.55
C LYS A 34 9.53 5.12 6.74
N LEU A 35 8.32 5.64 6.79
CA LEU A 35 7.19 5.13 6.01
C LEU A 35 7.42 5.28 4.50
N ALA A 36 7.99 6.40 4.06
CA ALA A 36 8.33 6.60 2.65
C ALA A 36 9.32 5.53 2.15
N VAL A 37 10.36 5.22 2.93
CA VAL A 37 11.33 4.15 2.61
C VAL A 37 10.64 2.78 2.62
N TRP A 38 9.86 2.48 3.65
CA TRP A 38 9.12 1.23 3.80
C TRP A 38 8.19 0.96 2.60
N VAL A 39 7.52 2.00 2.09
CA VAL A 39 6.68 1.91 0.89
C VAL A 39 7.53 1.75 -0.38
N ALA A 40 8.61 2.51 -0.53
CA ALA A 40 9.51 2.42 -1.68
C ALA A 40 10.15 1.03 -1.81
N GLU A 41 10.47 0.38 -0.69
CA GLU A 41 11.01 -0.98 -0.62
C GLU A 41 9.92 -2.06 -0.72
N LYS A 42 8.67 -1.68 -0.90
CA LYS A 42 7.50 -2.60 -0.98
C LYS A 42 7.35 -3.53 0.22
N ARG A 43 7.77 -3.07 1.40
CA ARG A 43 7.67 -3.83 2.65
C ARG A 43 6.22 -4.14 3.04
N TYR A 44 5.25 -3.43 2.48
CA TYR A 44 3.83 -3.73 2.63
C TYR A 44 3.43 -5.12 2.12
N CYS A 45 4.23 -5.74 1.27
CA CYS A 45 4.03 -7.13 0.81
C CYS A 45 4.44 -8.18 1.84
N GLU A 46 5.19 -7.79 2.87
CA GLU A 46 5.65 -8.66 3.93
C GLU A 46 4.60 -8.83 5.05
N THR A 47 4.84 -9.80 5.93
CA THR A 47 3.90 -10.19 7.00
C THR A 47 4.17 -9.51 8.34
N GLU A 48 4.91 -8.42 8.35
CA GLU A 48 5.26 -7.68 9.56
C GLU A 48 4.02 -7.16 10.30
N SER A 49 4.02 -7.29 11.62
CA SER A 49 3.00 -6.70 12.48
C SER A 49 3.22 -5.20 12.65
N LEU A 50 2.20 -4.47 13.09
CA LEU A 50 2.33 -3.05 13.43
C LEU A 50 3.44 -2.81 14.48
N ALA A 51 3.54 -3.70 15.47
CA ALA A 51 4.57 -3.63 16.52
C ALA A 51 5.98 -3.76 15.93
N GLN A 52 6.19 -4.67 14.98
CA GLN A 52 7.48 -4.85 14.31
C GLN A 52 7.85 -3.61 13.47
N VAL A 53 6.92 -3.06 12.71
CA VAL A 53 7.13 -1.83 11.93
C VAL A 53 7.43 -0.64 12.86
N ALA A 54 6.68 -0.50 13.96
CA ALA A 54 6.92 0.56 14.95
C ALA A 54 8.32 0.46 15.56
N SER A 55 8.74 -0.75 15.94
CA SER A 55 10.08 -1.01 16.47
C SER A 55 11.18 -0.61 15.48
N GLU A 56 11.02 -0.95 14.21
CA GLU A 56 11.94 -0.56 13.14
C GLU A 56 11.99 0.96 12.94
N PHE A 57 10.85 1.63 13.08
CA PHE A 57 10.79 3.10 12.98
C PHE A 57 11.33 3.82 14.22
N GLY A 58 11.58 3.09 15.30
CA GLY A 58 12.04 3.66 16.56
C GLY A 58 10.96 4.45 17.28
N VAL A 59 9.71 4.01 17.18
CA VAL A 59 8.54 4.60 17.84
C VAL A 59 7.73 3.49 18.54
N SER A 60 6.82 3.88 19.44
CA SER A 60 5.90 2.92 20.04
C SER A 60 4.79 2.54 19.06
N GLU A 61 4.15 1.40 19.31
CA GLU A 61 3.00 0.96 18.53
C GLU A 61 1.85 1.98 18.60
N GLU A 62 1.64 2.57 19.78
CA GLU A 62 0.63 3.62 20.02
C GLU A 62 0.93 4.88 19.21
N GLU A 63 2.19 5.32 19.15
CA GLU A 63 2.61 6.46 18.35
C GLU A 63 2.38 6.22 16.86
N LEU A 64 2.71 5.04 16.36
CA LEU A 64 2.49 4.67 14.97
C LEU A 64 0.99 4.55 14.66
N SER A 65 0.22 3.91 15.52
CA SER A 65 -1.24 3.81 15.38
C SER A 65 -1.91 5.19 15.39
N TYR A 66 -1.48 6.08 16.28
CA TYR A 66 -1.95 7.46 16.34
C TYR A 66 -1.62 8.22 15.05
N TYR A 67 -0.41 8.07 14.53
CA TYR A 67 0.00 8.67 13.26
C TYR A 67 -0.93 8.24 12.12
N PHE A 68 -1.21 6.95 12.00
CA PHE A 68 -2.11 6.45 10.96
C PHE A 68 -3.53 6.99 11.10
N SER A 69 -4.09 6.98 12.29
CA SER A 69 -5.47 7.44 12.51
C SER A 69 -5.63 8.96 12.33
N THR A 70 -4.64 9.76 12.72
CA THR A 70 -4.74 11.24 12.71
C THR A 70 -4.15 11.89 11.45
N ILE A 71 -3.04 11.37 10.96
CA ILE A 71 -2.31 11.98 9.83
C ILE A 71 -2.68 11.31 8.51
N VAL A 72 -2.63 9.97 8.46
CA VAL A 72 -3.00 9.22 7.26
C VAL A 72 -4.53 9.15 7.09
N GLY A 73 -5.27 9.14 8.20
CA GLY A 73 -6.72 9.10 8.21
C GLY A 73 -7.31 7.70 8.04
N MET A 74 -6.49 6.66 8.21
CA MET A 74 -6.94 5.26 8.14
C MET A 74 -6.04 4.39 9.02
N ARG A 75 -6.48 3.16 9.30
CA ARG A 75 -5.67 2.18 10.04
C ARG A 75 -4.52 1.67 9.18
N PHE A 76 -3.42 1.32 9.82
CA PHE A 76 -2.26 0.69 9.16
C PHE A 76 -2.65 -0.53 8.32
N THR A 77 -3.53 -1.39 8.82
CA THR A 77 -3.99 -2.59 8.10
C THR A 77 -4.72 -2.24 6.81
N THR A 78 -5.54 -1.20 6.82
CA THR A 78 -6.25 -0.69 5.63
C THR A 78 -5.27 -0.08 4.63
N PHE A 79 -4.35 0.74 5.11
CA PHE A 79 -3.29 1.35 4.29
C PHE A 79 -2.44 0.28 3.60
N ARG A 80 -1.96 -0.72 4.35
CA ARG A 80 -1.19 -1.84 3.79
C ARG A 80 -1.98 -2.65 2.77
N LYS A 81 -3.24 -2.95 3.07
CA LYS A 81 -4.15 -3.64 2.14
C LYS A 81 -4.28 -2.89 0.82
N ASP A 82 -4.49 -1.59 0.87
CA ASP A 82 -4.63 -0.76 -0.33
C ASP A 82 -3.37 -0.76 -1.18
N LEU A 83 -2.19 -0.66 -0.57
CA LEU A 83 -0.91 -0.74 -1.27
C LEU A 83 -0.68 -2.10 -1.93
N ARG A 84 -1.01 -3.19 -1.24
CA ARG A 84 -0.92 -4.56 -1.79
C ARG A 84 -1.80 -4.74 -3.03
N ILE A 85 -3.01 -4.25 -3.00
CA ILE A 85 -3.95 -4.36 -4.13
C ILE A 85 -3.52 -3.47 -5.30
N GLU A 86 -3.00 -2.28 -5.05
CA GLU A 86 -2.41 -1.43 -6.11
C GLU A 86 -1.20 -2.09 -6.77
N GLU A 87 -0.33 -2.70 -6.00
CA GLU A 87 0.83 -3.43 -6.52
C GLU A 87 0.37 -4.65 -7.34
N ALA A 88 -0.65 -5.38 -6.88
CA ALA A 88 -1.23 -6.48 -7.63
C ALA A 88 -1.75 -6.01 -9.00
N ARG A 89 -2.47 -4.89 -9.04
CA ARG A 89 -2.95 -4.30 -10.29
C ARG A 89 -1.81 -3.99 -11.25
N ARG A 90 -0.72 -3.40 -10.75
CA ARG A 90 0.47 -3.09 -11.53
C ARG A 90 1.13 -4.35 -12.09
N LEU A 91 1.33 -5.37 -11.25
CA LEU A 91 1.93 -6.65 -11.64
C LEU A 91 1.12 -7.36 -12.73
N ILE A 92 -0.20 -7.36 -12.61
CA ILE A 92 -1.09 -7.97 -13.61
C ILE A 92 -0.93 -7.29 -14.97
N CYS A 93 -0.83 -5.95 -15.00
CA CYS A 93 -0.63 -5.23 -16.27
C CYS A 93 0.77 -5.40 -16.84
N GLU A 94 1.80 -5.46 -16.00
CA GLU A 94 3.17 -5.69 -16.47
C GLU A 94 3.40 -7.10 -16.99
N GLN A 95 2.80 -8.08 -16.32
CA GLN A 95 2.95 -9.51 -16.61
C GLN A 95 1.58 -10.21 -16.69
N PRO A 96 0.79 -9.95 -17.74
CA PRO A 96 -0.57 -10.50 -17.86
C PRO A 96 -0.62 -12.03 -17.96
N ASP A 97 0.48 -12.69 -18.27
CA ASP A 97 0.58 -14.15 -18.31
C ASP A 97 0.83 -14.78 -16.93
N MET A 98 1.12 -13.96 -15.91
CA MET A 98 1.35 -14.44 -14.56
C MET A 98 0.05 -14.97 -13.94
N ARG A 99 0.11 -16.16 -13.32
CA ARG A 99 -1.05 -16.71 -12.60
C ARG A 99 -1.47 -15.77 -11.45
N LEU A 100 -2.76 -15.52 -11.32
CA LEU A 100 -3.30 -14.62 -10.27
C LEU A 100 -2.97 -15.08 -8.85
N LEU A 101 -2.83 -16.39 -8.62
CA LEU A 101 -2.37 -16.91 -7.33
C LEU A 101 -0.93 -16.47 -7.03
N VAL A 102 -0.07 -16.44 -8.02
CA VAL A 102 1.31 -15.96 -7.89
C VAL A 102 1.33 -14.47 -7.59
N VAL A 103 0.49 -13.69 -8.28
CA VAL A 103 0.33 -12.25 -8.00
C VAL A 103 -0.11 -12.03 -6.57
N ALA A 104 -1.15 -12.72 -6.12
CA ALA A 104 -1.67 -12.61 -4.75
C ALA A 104 -0.60 -12.92 -3.71
N ASN A 105 0.15 -14.00 -3.89
CA ASN A 105 1.24 -14.38 -2.98
C ASN A 105 2.38 -13.34 -2.96
N ARG A 106 2.75 -12.78 -4.12
CA ARG A 106 3.79 -11.75 -4.21
C ARG A 106 3.44 -10.46 -3.45
N VAL A 107 2.16 -10.12 -3.40
CA VAL A 107 1.70 -8.95 -2.64
C VAL A 107 1.31 -9.27 -1.19
N GLY A 108 1.55 -10.50 -0.75
CA GLY A 108 1.33 -10.92 0.63
C GLY A 108 -0.11 -11.29 0.98
N ILE A 109 -0.94 -11.60 -0.01
CA ILE A 109 -2.32 -12.05 0.19
C ILE A 109 -2.40 -13.53 -0.22
N THR A 110 -2.38 -14.41 0.77
CA THR A 110 -2.33 -15.87 0.54
C THR A 110 -3.70 -16.50 0.23
N ASP A 111 -4.77 -15.88 0.70
CA ASP A 111 -6.14 -16.35 0.46
C ASP A 111 -6.68 -15.81 -0.88
N LYS A 112 -6.96 -16.74 -1.80
CA LYS A 112 -7.46 -16.42 -3.14
C LYS A 112 -8.82 -15.70 -3.13
N CYS A 113 -9.72 -16.12 -2.26
CA CYS A 113 -11.05 -15.50 -2.16
C CYS A 113 -10.96 -14.10 -1.61
N ASN A 114 -10.14 -13.90 -0.59
CA ASN A 114 -9.86 -12.60 0.00
C ASN A 114 -9.18 -11.65 -1.01
N PHE A 115 -8.22 -12.16 -1.80
CA PHE A 115 -7.59 -11.38 -2.86
C PHE A 115 -8.61 -10.87 -3.90
N ARG A 116 -9.45 -11.76 -4.40
CA ARG A 116 -10.51 -11.40 -5.37
C ARG A 116 -11.47 -10.36 -4.81
N LYS A 117 -11.91 -10.57 -3.57
CA LYS A 117 -12.83 -9.65 -2.88
C LYS A 117 -12.21 -8.26 -2.73
N GLN A 118 -10.99 -8.16 -2.20
CA GLN A 118 -10.30 -6.90 -2.00
C GLN A 118 -10.04 -6.17 -3.32
N PHE A 119 -9.67 -6.89 -4.36
CA PHE A 119 -9.43 -6.31 -5.69
C PHE A 119 -10.72 -5.74 -6.28
N TYR A 120 -11.81 -6.49 -6.21
CA TYR A 120 -13.12 -6.05 -6.69
C TYR A 120 -13.66 -4.85 -5.90
N GLU A 121 -13.54 -4.87 -4.59
CA GLU A 121 -13.94 -3.74 -3.72
C GLU A 121 -13.24 -2.43 -4.11
N LYS A 122 -11.98 -2.51 -4.50
CA LYS A 122 -11.19 -1.33 -4.85
C LYS A 122 -11.39 -0.86 -6.28
N PHE A 123 -11.48 -1.75 -7.25
CA PHE A 123 -11.48 -1.42 -8.67
C PHE A 123 -12.80 -1.66 -9.39
N GLY A 124 -13.76 -2.31 -8.76
CA GLY A 124 -15.06 -2.63 -9.37
C GLY A 124 -15.02 -3.70 -10.45
N VAL A 125 -13.87 -4.35 -10.65
CA VAL A 125 -13.67 -5.43 -11.62
C VAL A 125 -12.92 -6.59 -10.97
N SER A 126 -13.10 -7.81 -11.49
CA SER A 126 -12.35 -8.95 -10.99
C SER A 126 -10.88 -8.90 -11.45
N PRO A 127 -9.94 -9.53 -10.71
CA PRO A 127 -8.56 -9.65 -11.17
C PRO A 127 -8.43 -10.32 -12.54
N SER A 128 -9.27 -11.30 -12.82
CA SER A 128 -9.28 -12.03 -14.11
C SER A 128 -9.71 -11.13 -15.27
N ASP A 129 -10.75 -10.32 -15.09
CA ASP A 129 -11.20 -9.38 -16.10
C ASP A 129 -10.17 -8.28 -16.35
N TRP A 130 -9.54 -7.80 -15.28
CA TRP A 130 -8.45 -6.84 -15.38
C TRP A 130 -7.25 -7.41 -16.15
N GLN A 131 -6.87 -8.66 -15.84
CA GLN A 131 -5.79 -9.37 -16.53
C GLN A 131 -6.06 -9.52 -18.03
N ARG A 132 -7.26 -9.91 -18.41
CA ARG A 132 -7.68 -10.03 -19.81
C ARG A 132 -7.58 -8.69 -20.53
N LYS A 133 -8.09 -7.61 -19.93
CA LYS A 133 -8.00 -6.27 -20.49
C LYS A 133 -6.55 -5.81 -20.70
N CYS A 134 -5.68 -6.02 -19.71
CA CYS A 134 -4.25 -5.68 -19.85
C CYS A 134 -3.55 -6.49 -20.96
N ALA A 135 -3.93 -7.75 -21.14
CA ALA A 135 -3.41 -8.60 -22.22
C ALA A 135 -3.85 -8.10 -23.61
N GLU A 136 -5.12 -7.74 -23.75
CA GLU A 136 -5.68 -7.18 -24.98
C GLU A 136 -4.97 -5.86 -25.36
N ASP A 137 -4.81 -4.93 -24.42
CA ASP A 137 -4.15 -3.64 -24.63
C ASP A 137 -2.70 -3.81 -25.10
N LYS A 138 -1.98 -4.83 -24.63
CA LYS A 138 -0.62 -5.15 -25.09
C LYS A 138 -0.58 -5.68 -26.51
N HIS A 139 -1.60 -6.41 -26.96
CA HIS A 139 -1.67 -6.91 -28.34
C HIS A 139 -1.99 -5.82 -29.36
N PHE A 140 -2.76 -4.80 -28.97
CA PHE A 140 -3.11 -3.68 -29.85
C PHE A 140 -2.09 -2.53 -29.84
N GLY A 141 -1.17 -2.48 -28.88
CA GLY A 141 -0.14 -1.44 -28.74
C GLY A 141 1.17 -1.71 -29.51
N ARG A 142 1.17 -2.67 -30.43
CA ARG A 142 2.33 -2.99 -31.29
C ARG A 142 2.13 -2.49 -32.72
#